data_7e78be915a3e59daca71c619560fb041
#
_entry.id   7e78be915a3e59daca71c619560fb041
#
_cell.length_a   1.000
_cell.length_b   1.000
_cell.length_c   1.000
_cell.angle_alpha   90.00
_cell.angle_beta   90.00
_cell.angle_gamma   90.00
#
_symmetry.space_group_name_H-M   'P 1'
#
loop_
_entity.id
_entity.type
_entity.pdbx_description
1 polymer ?
#
loop_
_entity_poly.entity_id
_entity_poly.type
_entity_poly.pdbx_seq_one_letter_code
_entity_poly.pdbx_strand_id
1 'polypeptide(L)'
;LSLLGSEMCIRDRLGDDVDLQQIAQTTAGFTGADLENLLNEAAIVAAREDRAYIVQADIRRSFVKVGIGAEKKSRIISDKEKKITAYHESGHAILFHVLPDVGPVYSVSIIPTGAGAAGYTMPLPEKDEMFNTRGRMLQEITVDLGGRVAEELIFDDITTGASQDIKQATALARAMVTKFGMSEDIGLINYANEDDEVFIGRDLAHTRGYGEDVASKIDAEIKRIIDECHEEAKKIISAHKDVLDACVELLLEKEKITREEFEALFENRSGL
;
A
#
# COMPACT_ATOMS: atom_id res chain seq x y z
N LEU A 1 -7.31 -33.64 1.33
CA LEU A 1 -8.70 -34.03 0.97
C LEU A 1 -9.72 -32.90 1.20
N SER A 2 -9.49 -31.96 2.13
CA SER A 2 -10.39 -30.80 2.37
C SER A 2 -10.28 -29.73 1.29
N LEU A 3 -9.11 -29.49 0.73
CA LEU A 3 -8.87 -28.52 -0.35
C LEU A 3 -9.63 -28.92 -1.64
N LEU A 4 -9.63 -30.20 -2.02
CA LEU A 4 -10.33 -30.68 -3.20
C LEU A 4 -11.87 -30.56 -3.09
N GLY A 5 -12.44 -30.68 -1.89
CA GLY A 5 -13.88 -30.53 -1.67
C GLY A 5 -14.34 -29.07 -1.73
N SER A 6 -13.51 -28.15 -1.24
CA SER A 6 -13.76 -26.71 -1.30
C SER A 6 -13.65 -26.17 -2.74
N GLU A 7 -12.63 -26.61 -3.49
CA GLU A 7 -12.46 -26.24 -4.90
C GLU A 7 -13.62 -26.70 -5.79
N MET A 8 -14.16 -27.90 -5.58
CA MET A 8 -15.32 -28.39 -6.35
C MET A 8 -16.57 -27.54 -6.11
N CYS A 9 -16.85 -27.18 -4.87
CA CYS A 9 -18.04 -26.36 -4.55
C CYS A 9 -17.96 -24.91 -5.04
N ILE A 10 -16.77 -24.33 -5.10
CA ILE A 10 -16.54 -22.95 -5.53
C ILE A 10 -16.50 -22.85 -7.05
N ARG A 11 -15.87 -23.81 -7.74
CA ARG A 11 -15.74 -23.83 -9.19
C ARG A 11 -17.07 -23.92 -9.93
N ASP A 12 -18.05 -24.57 -9.34
CA ASP A 12 -19.42 -24.71 -9.89
C ASP A 12 -20.26 -23.43 -9.73
N ARG A 13 -19.74 -22.42 -9.02
CA ARG A 13 -20.46 -21.16 -8.71
C ARG A 13 -19.77 -19.90 -9.19
N LEU A 14 -18.74 -20.00 -9.99
CA LEU A 14 -18.10 -18.86 -10.63
C LEU A 14 -18.82 -18.52 -11.94
N GLY A 15 -19.06 -17.24 -12.18
CA GLY A 15 -19.57 -16.73 -13.43
C GLY A 15 -18.54 -16.82 -14.56
N ASP A 16 -19.01 -16.77 -15.79
CA ASP A 16 -18.14 -16.85 -16.99
C ASP A 16 -17.20 -15.66 -17.15
N ASP A 17 -17.46 -14.55 -16.42
CA ASP A 17 -16.65 -13.33 -16.40
C ASP A 17 -15.46 -13.39 -15.44
N VAL A 18 -15.33 -14.48 -14.65
CA VAL A 18 -14.29 -14.61 -13.63
C VAL A 18 -12.96 -15.03 -14.25
N ASP A 19 -11.97 -14.11 -14.18
CA ASP A 19 -10.61 -14.36 -14.62
C ASP A 19 -9.75 -14.88 -13.45
N LEU A 20 -9.54 -16.20 -13.40
CA LEU A 20 -8.73 -16.85 -12.37
C LEU A 20 -7.26 -16.44 -12.43
N GLN A 21 -6.73 -16.09 -13.61
CA GLN A 21 -5.36 -15.65 -13.75
C GLN A 21 -5.17 -14.25 -13.15
N GLN A 22 -6.10 -13.35 -13.38
CA GLN A 22 -6.10 -12.04 -12.74
C GLN A 22 -6.22 -12.15 -11.21
N ILE A 23 -7.08 -13.08 -10.72
CA ILE A 23 -7.22 -13.32 -9.28
C ILE A 23 -5.90 -13.83 -8.69
N ALA A 24 -5.26 -14.80 -9.32
CA ALA A 24 -3.98 -15.34 -8.87
C ALA A 24 -2.88 -14.25 -8.80
N GLN A 25 -2.85 -13.34 -9.77
CA GLN A 25 -1.92 -12.20 -9.77
C GLN A 25 -2.21 -11.22 -8.64
N THR A 26 -3.49 -10.86 -8.43
CA THR A 26 -3.87 -9.90 -7.38
C THR A 26 -3.75 -10.46 -5.97
N THR A 27 -3.76 -11.78 -5.81
CA THR A 27 -3.65 -12.47 -4.51
C THR A 27 -2.26 -13.03 -4.25
N ALA A 28 -1.23 -12.48 -4.90
CA ALA A 28 0.16 -12.80 -4.61
C ALA A 28 0.45 -12.64 -3.10
N GLY A 29 1.05 -13.65 -2.47
CA GLY A 29 1.31 -13.66 -1.04
C GLY A 29 0.13 -14.09 -0.14
N PHE A 30 -1.06 -14.32 -0.68
CA PHE A 30 -2.18 -14.87 0.10
C PHE A 30 -1.93 -16.34 0.45
N THR A 31 -2.27 -16.69 1.69
CA THR A 31 -2.33 -18.10 2.10
C THR A 31 -3.60 -18.77 1.56
N GLY A 32 -3.66 -20.11 1.60
CA GLY A 32 -4.89 -20.83 1.25
C GLY A 32 -6.10 -20.40 2.10
N ALA A 33 -5.88 -20.02 3.36
CA ALA A 33 -6.93 -19.50 4.24
C ALA A 33 -7.42 -18.11 3.81
N ASP A 34 -6.53 -17.25 3.33
CA ASP A 34 -6.89 -15.92 2.82
C ASP A 34 -7.71 -16.06 1.53
N LEU A 35 -7.34 -16.97 0.65
CA LEU A 35 -8.08 -17.26 -0.59
C LEU A 35 -9.47 -17.82 -0.29
N GLU A 36 -9.58 -18.75 0.68
CA GLU A 36 -10.87 -19.26 1.13
C GLU A 36 -11.75 -18.15 1.69
N ASN A 37 -11.19 -17.28 2.53
CA ASN A 37 -11.89 -16.12 3.07
C ASN A 37 -12.35 -15.15 1.96
N LEU A 38 -11.49 -14.87 0.98
CA LEU A 38 -11.82 -14.04 -0.17
C LEU A 38 -13.03 -14.58 -0.95
N LEU A 39 -13.04 -15.87 -1.24
CA LEU A 39 -14.12 -16.51 -1.99
C LEU A 39 -15.42 -16.61 -1.18
N ASN A 40 -15.32 -16.85 0.12
CA ASN A 40 -16.47 -16.86 1.02
C ASN A 40 -17.11 -15.45 1.09
N GLU A 41 -16.32 -14.40 1.20
CA GLU A 41 -16.80 -13.04 1.18
C GLU A 41 -17.44 -12.68 -0.17
N ALA A 42 -16.86 -13.12 -1.30
CA ALA A 42 -17.42 -12.92 -2.62
C ALA A 42 -18.76 -13.65 -2.78
N ALA A 43 -18.89 -14.86 -2.24
CA ALA A 43 -20.16 -15.61 -2.23
C ALA A 43 -21.24 -14.90 -1.41
N ILE A 44 -20.88 -14.28 -0.27
CA ILE A 44 -21.79 -13.47 0.54
C ILE A 44 -22.27 -12.25 -0.23
N VAL A 45 -21.37 -11.57 -0.98
CA VAL A 45 -21.73 -10.43 -1.84
C VAL A 45 -22.71 -10.85 -2.93
N ALA A 46 -22.44 -11.94 -3.65
CA ALA A 46 -23.30 -12.50 -4.67
C ALA A 46 -24.72 -12.84 -4.10
N ALA A 47 -24.76 -13.50 -2.93
CA ALA A 47 -26.01 -13.87 -2.27
C ALA A 47 -26.84 -12.65 -1.84
N ARG A 48 -26.22 -11.56 -1.41
CA ARG A 48 -26.91 -10.30 -1.08
C ARG A 48 -27.53 -9.60 -2.29
N GLU A 49 -27.01 -9.89 -3.47
CA GLU A 49 -27.54 -9.39 -4.76
C GLU A 49 -28.42 -10.44 -5.45
N ASP A 50 -28.91 -11.45 -4.70
CA ASP A 50 -29.80 -12.53 -5.18
C ASP A 50 -29.24 -13.31 -6.38
N ARG A 51 -27.90 -13.42 -6.47
CA ARG A 51 -27.22 -14.20 -7.52
C ARG A 51 -26.77 -15.57 -7.01
N ALA A 52 -26.89 -16.57 -7.85
CA ALA A 52 -26.47 -17.94 -7.55
C ALA A 52 -24.98 -18.21 -7.82
N TYR A 53 -24.28 -17.28 -8.47
CA TYR A 53 -22.88 -17.38 -8.86
C TYR A 53 -22.12 -16.09 -8.55
N ILE A 54 -20.82 -16.25 -8.34
CA ILE A 54 -19.87 -15.17 -8.04
C ILE A 54 -19.39 -14.58 -9.38
N VAL A 55 -19.42 -13.26 -9.53
CA VAL A 55 -18.85 -12.54 -10.67
C VAL A 55 -17.53 -11.87 -10.29
N GLN A 56 -16.75 -11.45 -11.28
CA GLN A 56 -15.45 -10.79 -11.08
C GLN A 56 -15.56 -9.56 -10.14
N ALA A 57 -16.65 -8.81 -10.23
CA ALA A 57 -16.89 -7.64 -9.39
C ALA A 57 -17.02 -7.99 -7.89
N ASP A 58 -17.57 -9.15 -7.56
CA ASP A 58 -17.70 -9.61 -6.17
C ASP A 58 -16.34 -9.92 -5.56
N ILE A 59 -15.49 -10.57 -6.35
CA ILE A 59 -14.12 -10.90 -5.94
C ILE A 59 -13.31 -9.62 -5.73
N ARG A 60 -13.44 -8.65 -6.63
CA ARG A 60 -12.78 -7.34 -6.47
C ARG A 60 -13.20 -6.61 -5.20
N ARG A 61 -14.51 -6.58 -4.88
CA ARG A 61 -15.01 -5.98 -3.63
C ARG A 61 -14.50 -6.70 -2.40
N SER A 62 -14.49 -8.04 -2.46
CA SER A 62 -14.05 -8.88 -1.34
C SER A 62 -12.56 -8.80 -1.11
N PHE A 63 -11.77 -8.65 -2.17
CA PHE A 63 -10.32 -8.49 -2.09
C PHE A 63 -9.94 -7.23 -1.27
N VAL A 64 -10.57 -6.10 -1.53
CA VAL A 64 -10.38 -4.89 -0.73
C VAL A 64 -10.78 -5.12 0.74
N LYS A 65 -11.91 -5.79 0.98
CA LYS A 65 -12.39 -6.08 2.33
C LYS A 65 -11.46 -7.00 3.11
N VAL A 66 -10.89 -8.02 2.46
CA VAL A 66 -9.97 -8.98 3.10
C VAL A 66 -8.60 -8.37 3.31
N GLY A 67 -8.07 -7.62 2.33
CA GLY A 67 -6.72 -7.04 2.38
C GLY A 67 -6.61 -5.79 3.27
N ILE A 68 -7.60 -4.91 3.24
CA ILE A 68 -7.55 -3.61 3.93
C ILE A 68 -8.58 -3.52 5.06
N GLY A 69 -9.63 -4.32 5.02
CA GLY A 69 -10.73 -4.30 5.97
C GLY A 69 -12.02 -3.68 5.40
N ALA A 70 -13.12 -3.85 6.14
CA ALA A 70 -14.43 -3.38 5.71
C ALA A 70 -14.51 -1.83 5.68
N GLU A 71 -15.05 -1.28 4.59
CA GLU A 71 -15.33 0.15 4.46
C GLU A 71 -16.38 0.60 5.49
N LYS A 72 -16.12 1.69 6.20
CA LYS A 72 -17.00 2.28 7.23
C LYS A 72 -17.78 3.46 6.65
N LYS A 73 -18.88 3.20 5.97
CA LYS A 73 -19.75 4.25 5.37
C LYS A 73 -20.59 5.02 6.38
N SER A 74 -20.63 4.61 7.64
CA SER A 74 -21.44 5.27 8.69
C SER A 74 -20.72 6.42 9.39
N ARG A 75 -19.42 6.65 9.11
CA ARG A 75 -18.64 7.72 9.74
C ARG A 75 -18.91 9.05 9.03
N ILE A 76 -19.35 10.05 9.77
CA ILE A 76 -19.51 11.42 9.26
C ILE A 76 -18.13 12.08 9.27
N ILE A 77 -17.60 12.35 8.09
CA ILE A 77 -16.29 12.99 7.88
C ILE A 77 -16.54 14.40 7.34
N SER A 78 -15.83 15.38 7.87
CA SER A 78 -15.93 16.76 7.36
C SER A 78 -15.34 16.87 5.94
N ASP A 79 -15.83 17.82 5.15
CA ASP A 79 -15.31 18.07 3.80
C ASP A 79 -13.83 18.42 3.82
N LYS A 80 -13.35 19.09 4.90
CA LYS A 80 -11.94 19.38 5.10
C LYS A 80 -11.12 18.10 5.23
N GLU A 81 -11.55 17.15 6.07
CA GLU A 81 -10.87 15.86 6.26
C GLU A 81 -10.93 15.00 5.00
N LYS A 82 -12.06 14.97 4.29
CA LYS A 82 -12.18 14.30 2.98
C LYS A 82 -11.15 14.85 1.98
N LYS A 83 -11.00 16.17 1.92
CA LYS A 83 -10.04 16.82 1.03
C LYS A 83 -8.59 16.48 1.40
N ILE A 84 -8.25 16.50 2.69
CA ILE A 84 -6.92 16.10 3.17
C ILE A 84 -6.63 14.65 2.78
N THR A 85 -7.57 13.74 3.05
CA THR A 85 -7.42 12.32 2.68
C THR A 85 -7.28 12.15 1.17
N ALA A 86 -8.05 12.88 0.36
CA ALA A 86 -7.97 12.78 -1.09
C ALA A 86 -6.59 13.19 -1.62
N TYR A 87 -5.99 14.26 -1.11
CA TYR A 87 -4.63 14.66 -1.48
C TYR A 87 -3.59 13.65 -1.01
N HIS A 88 -3.73 13.14 0.21
CA HIS A 88 -2.85 12.13 0.78
C HIS A 88 -2.81 10.87 -0.09
N GLU A 89 -3.97 10.27 -0.36
CA GLU A 89 -4.08 9.06 -1.17
C GLU A 89 -3.67 9.29 -2.64
N SER A 90 -3.97 10.47 -3.20
CA SER A 90 -3.52 10.82 -4.55
C SER A 90 -2.00 10.96 -4.64
N GLY A 91 -1.34 11.41 -3.56
CA GLY A 91 0.12 11.46 -3.47
C GLY A 91 0.75 10.08 -3.61
N HIS A 92 0.25 9.09 -2.87
CA HIS A 92 0.67 7.69 -3.01
C HIS A 92 0.40 7.15 -4.41
N ALA A 93 -0.79 7.41 -4.95
CA ALA A 93 -1.21 6.91 -6.26
C ALA A 93 -0.32 7.39 -7.41
N ILE A 94 0.07 8.68 -7.41
CA ILE A 94 0.98 9.24 -8.42
C ILE A 94 2.32 8.52 -8.38
N LEU A 95 2.88 8.30 -7.19
CA LEU A 95 4.17 7.64 -7.02
C LEU A 95 4.13 6.18 -7.46
N PHE A 96 3.06 5.43 -7.16
CA PHE A 96 2.84 4.10 -7.68
C PHE A 96 2.79 4.06 -9.22
N HIS A 97 2.22 5.07 -9.85
CA HIS A 97 2.12 5.13 -11.31
C HIS A 97 3.44 5.48 -11.99
N VAL A 98 4.21 6.40 -11.40
CA VAL A 98 5.44 6.94 -12.01
C VAL A 98 6.64 6.04 -11.74
N LEU A 99 6.71 5.39 -10.59
CA LEU A 99 7.85 4.54 -10.20
C LEU A 99 7.66 3.12 -10.74
N PRO A 100 8.65 2.58 -11.49
CA PRO A 100 8.46 1.37 -12.28
C PRO A 100 8.42 0.06 -11.48
N ASP A 101 9.02 0.03 -10.27
CA ASP A 101 9.26 -1.22 -9.56
C ASP A 101 8.24 -1.49 -8.43
N VAL A 102 7.33 -0.57 -8.16
CA VAL A 102 6.35 -0.67 -7.05
C VAL A 102 4.98 -1.19 -7.48
N GLY A 103 4.78 -1.38 -8.78
CA GLY A 103 3.54 -1.85 -9.39
C GLY A 103 2.49 -0.74 -9.56
N PRO A 104 1.54 -0.95 -10.47
CA PRO A 104 0.48 0.02 -10.75
C PRO A 104 -0.55 0.08 -9.62
N VAL A 105 -1.30 1.17 -9.60
CA VAL A 105 -2.43 1.35 -8.69
C VAL A 105 -3.56 0.39 -9.08
N TYR A 106 -4.16 -0.28 -8.11
CA TYR A 106 -5.38 -1.08 -8.28
C TYR A 106 -6.64 -0.25 -8.02
N SER A 107 -6.67 0.48 -6.91
CA SER A 107 -7.75 1.41 -6.57
C SER A 107 -7.29 2.44 -5.54
N VAL A 108 -7.91 3.62 -5.57
CA VAL A 108 -7.75 4.68 -4.58
C VAL A 108 -9.09 4.98 -3.95
N SER A 109 -9.16 5.18 -2.65
CA SER A 109 -10.40 5.44 -1.93
C SER A 109 -10.19 6.36 -0.73
N ILE A 110 -11.14 7.26 -0.51
CA ILE A 110 -11.23 8.11 0.68
C ILE A 110 -12.29 7.64 1.67
N ILE A 111 -12.77 6.42 1.51
CA ILE A 111 -13.70 5.79 2.43
C ILE A 111 -12.91 5.15 3.57
N PRO A 112 -13.16 5.51 4.84
CA PRO A 112 -12.46 4.93 5.98
C PRO A 112 -12.64 3.41 6.08
N THR A 113 -11.59 2.72 6.49
CA THR A 113 -11.62 1.27 6.68
C THR A 113 -11.58 0.84 8.14
N GLY A 114 -11.84 -0.43 8.38
CA GLY A 114 -11.87 -1.03 9.72
C GLY A 114 -10.58 -0.92 10.52
N ALA A 115 -9.44 -0.85 9.84
CA ALA A 115 -8.11 -0.72 10.44
C ALA A 115 -7.79 0.70 10.99
N GLY A 116 -8.74 1.66 10.86
CA GLY A 116 -8.54 3.04 11.35
C GLY A 116 -7.94 3.99 10.31
N ALA A 117 -7.68 3.53 9.09
CA ALA A 117 -7.26 4.38 7.99
C ALA A 117 -8.40 5.29 7.52
N ALA A 118 -8.06 6.54 7.15
CA ALA A 118 -9.02 7.51 6.63
C ALA A 118 -9.36 7.25 5.15
N GLY A 119 -8.42 6.65 4.41
CA GLY A 119 -8.52 6.21 3.03
C GLY A 119 -7.56 5.06 2.78
N TYR A 120 -7.36 4.72 1.52
CA TYR A 120 -6.32 3.78 1.10
C TYR A 120 -5.97 3.93 -0.38
N THR A 121 -4.71 3.69 -0.68
CA THR A 121 -4.20 3.49 -2.04
C THR A 121 -3.65 2.07 -2.13
N MET A 122 -4.22 1.25 -2.99
CA MET A 122 -3.90 -0.16 -3.12
C MET A 122 -3.11 -0.41 -4.40
N PRO A 123 -1.87 -0.92 -4.32
CA PRO A 123 -1.13 -1.36 -5.50
C PRO A 123 -1.65 -2.71 -6.01
N LEU A 124 -1.40 -2.99 -7.29
CA LEU A 124 -1.62 -4.28 -7.92
C LEU A 124 -0.27 -4.99 -8.07
N PRO A 125 0.01 -6.06 -7.34
CA PRO A 125 1.20 -6.86 -7.58
C PRO A 125 1.11 -7.49 -8.99
N GLU A 126 2.07 -7.22 -9.85
CA GLU A 126 2.09 -7.79 -11.20
C GLU A 126 2.79 -9.15 -11.27
N LYS A 127 3.71 -9.41 -10.35
CA LYS A 127 4.55 -10.62 -10.32
C LYS A 127 4.92 -11.01 -8.90
N ASP A 128 5.06 -12.30 -8.67
CA ASP A 128 5.73 -12.83 -7.48
C ASP A 128 7.25 -12.63 -7.64
N GLU A 129 7.81 -11.67 -6.93
CA GLU A 129 9.25 -11.46 -6.92
C GLU A 129 9.87 -12.11 -5.69
N MET A 130 10.86 -12.97 -5.94
CA MET A 130 11.56 -13.70 -4.90
C MET A 130 12.58 -12.83 -4.15
N PHE A 131 13.08 -11.77 -4.79
CA PHE A 131 14.10 -10.88 -4.24
C PHE A 131 13.65 -9.43 -4.33
N ASN A 132 13.85 -8.68 -3.23
CA ASN A 132 13.63 -7.24 -3.22
C ASN A 132 14.96 -6.51 -3.45
N THR A 133 15.05 -5.68 -4.49
CA THR A 133 16.27 -4.94 -4.81
C THR A 133 16.36 -3.65 -4.00
N ARG A 134 17.59 -3.11 -3.84
CA ARG A 134 17.80 -1.79 -3.21
C ARG A 134 16.99 -0.69 -3.90
N GLY A 135 16.95 -0.69 -5.24
CA GLY A 135 16.21 0.30 -6.01
C GLY A 135 14.71 0.25 -5.73
N ARG A 136 14.13 -0.95 -5.71
CA ARG A 136 12.73 -1.16 -5.36
C ARG A 136 12.40 -0.71 -3.94
N MET A 137 13.24 -1.08 -2.96
CA MET A 137 13.04 -0.66 -1.56
C MET A 137 13.06 0.87 -1.41
N LEU A 138 13.93 1.58 -2.14
CA LEU A 138 13.93 3.04 -2.18
C LEU A 138 12.65 3.60 -2.80
N GLN A 139 12.13 2.97 -3.86
CA GLN A 139 10.85 3.38 -4.45
C GLN A 139 9.67 3.10 -3.49
N GLU A 140 9.66 1.99 -2.77
CA GLU A 140 8.66 1.70 -1.72
C GLU A 140 8.68 2.78 -0.62
N ILE A 141 9.86 3.17 -0.12
CA ILE A 141 10.01 4.28 0.84
C ILE A 141 9.49 5.60 0.24
N THR A 142 9.80 5.86 -1.02
CA THR A 142 9.33 7.07 -1.73
C THR A 142 7.81 7.11 -1.80
N VAL A 143 7.17 5.97 -2.11
CA VAL A 143 5.71 5.83 -2.12
C VAL A 143 5.13 6.04 -0.73
N ASP A 144 5.68 5.41 0.31
CA ASP A 144 5.22 5.57 1.70
C ASP A 144 5.20 7.06 2.12
N LEU A 145 6.15 7.86 1.64
CA LEU A 145 6.20 9.29 1.95
C LEU A 145 5.24 10.16 1.12
N GLY A 146 4.60 9.58 0.09
CA GLY A 146 3.78 10.30 -0.88
C GLY A 146 2.63 11.11 -0.28
N GLY A 147 1.88 10.51 0.65
CA GLY A 147 0.77 11.17 1.33
C GLY A 147 1.23 12.40 2.11
N ARG A 148 2.32 12.27 2.88
CA ARG A 148 2.95 13.37 3.62
C ARG A 148 3.38 14.50 2.71
N VAL A 149 4.05 14.18 1.62
CA VAL A 149 4.54 15.16 0.64
C VAL A 149 3.39 15.90 -0.03
N ALA A 150 2.30 15.20 -0.38
CA ALA A 150 1.11 15.85 -0.95
C ALA A 150 0.47 16.83 0.04
N GLU A 151 0.37 16.48 1.34
CA GLU A 151 -0.10 17.40 2.38
C GLU A 151 0.78 18.64 2.46
N GLU A 152 2.10 18.50 2.52
CA GLU A 152 3.07 19.61 2.58
C GLU A 152 2.95 20.56 1.39
N LEU A 153 2.82 20.03 0.18
CA LEU A 153 2.77 20.84 -1.05
C LEU A 153 1.47 21.65 -1.20
N ILE A 154 0.36 21.15 -0.63
CA ILE A 154 -0.96 21.72 -0.88
C ILE A 154 -1.47 22.56 0.28
N PHE A 155 -1.24 22.13 1.52
CA PHE A 155 -1.82 22.78 2.68
C PHE A 155 -0.85 23.68 3.44
N ASP A 156 0.44 23.67 3.09
CA ASP A 156 1.51 24.31 3.87
C ASP A 156 1.44 23.93 5.37
N ASP A 157 0.93 22.72 5.63
CA ASP A 157 0.70 22.13 6.95
C ASP A 157 0.72 20.60 6.81
N ILE A 158 0.80 19.92 7.94
CA ILE A 158 0.92 18.46 8.01
C ILE A 158 -0.02 17.89 9.06
N THR A 159 -0.50 16.66 8.83
CA THR A 159 -1.38 15.97 9.76
C THR A 159 -0.72 14.74 10.38
N THR A 160 -1.40 14.15 11.36
CA THR A 160 -1.00 12.87 11.95
C THR A 160 -1.34 11.67 11.05
N GLY A 161 -2.02 11.90 9.92
CA GLY A 161 -2.47 10.84 9.00
C GLY A 161 -1.33 9.98 8.49
N ALA A 162 -0.21 10.58 8.13
CA ALA A 162 0.98 9.88 7.62
C ALA A 162 1.81 9.11 8.68
N SER A 163 1.32 8.95 9.92
CA SER A 163 2.11 8.34 10.99
C SER A 163 2.47 6.87 10.72
N GLN A 164 1.57 6.12 10.09
CA GLN A 164 1.81 4.73 9.74
C GLN A 164 2.79 4.61 8.56
N ASP A 165 2.65 5.46 7.56
CA ASP A 165 3.51 5.50 6.37
C ASP A 165 4.95 5.84 6.76
N ILE A 166 5.14 6.85 7.60
CA ILE A 166 6.45 7.22 8.15
C ILE A 166 7.05 6.05 8.95
N LYS A 167 6.24 5.32 9.70
CA LYS A 167 6.70 4.13 10.44
C LYS A 167 7.17 3.03 9.49
N GLN A 168 6.44 2.77 8.40
CA GLN A 168 6.79 1.76 7.39
C GLN A 168 8.06 2.17 6.65
N ALA A 169 8.14 3.39 6.14
CA ALA A 169 9.33 3.95 5.49
C ALA A 169 10.57 3.85 6.38
N THR A 170 10.45 4.22 7.67
CA THR A 170 11.55 4.15 8.63
C THR A 170 11.97 2.70 8.90
N ALA A 171 11.03 1.78 9.05
CA ALA A 171 11.33 0.37 9.28
C ALA A 171 12.06 -0.25 8.08
N LEU A 172 11.63 0.09 6.85
CA LEU A 172 12.25 -0.39 5.63
C LEU A 172 13.67 0.19 5.46
N ALA A 173 13.85 1.50 5.64
CA ALA A 173 15.16 2.14 5.61
C ALA A 173 16.12 1.53 6.65
N ARG A 174 15.63 1.27 7.87
CA ARG A 174 16.40 0.60 8.92
C ARG A 174 16.81 -0.82 8.50
N ALA A 175 15.90 -1.60 7.91
CA ALA A 175 16.21 -2.94 7.42
C ALA A 175 17.26 -2.91 6.30
N MET A 176 17.20 -1.95 5.39
CA MET A 176 18.22 -1.76 4.34
C MET A 176 19.61 -1.57 4.95
N VAL A 177 19.73 -0.73 5.98
CA VAL A 177 20.99 -0.37 6.62
C VAL A 177 21.50 -1.48 7.53
N THR A 178 20.62 -2.05 8.38
CA THR A 178 21.06 -2.94 9.48
C THR A 178 20.97 -4.42 9.14
N LYS A 179 20.05 -4.82 8.27
CA LYS A 179 19.75 -6.24 7.97
C LYS A 179 20.33 -6.69 6.63
N PHE A 180 20.21 -5.86 5.61
CA PHE A 180 20.52 -6.26 4.24
C PHE A 180 21.87 -5.75 3.72
N GLY A 181 22.61 -4.95 4.52
CA GLY A 181 23.92 -4.42 4.12
C GLY A 181 23.86 -3.53 2.88
N MET A 182 22.77 -2.78 2.70
CA MET A 182 22.53 -1.95 1.51
C MET A 182 23.01 -0.50 1.65
N SER A 183 23.81 -0.21 2.68
CA SER A 183 24.49 1.08 2.90
C SER A 183 26.00 0.92 2.68
N GLU A 184 26.58 1.82 1.90
CA GLU A 184 28.02 1.85 1.67
C GLU A 184 28.79 2.27 2.93
N ASP A 185 28.25 3.21 3.71
CA ASP A 185 28.88 3.74 4.92
C ASP A 185 28.90 2.75 6.08
N ILE A 186 27.92 1.86 6.14
CA ILE A 186 27.80 0.82 7.17
C ILE A 186 28.47 -0.49 6.71
N GLY A 187 28.46 -0.76 5.40
CA GLY A 187 29.05 -1.94 4.80
C GLY A 187 28.20 -3.21 4.96
N LEU A 188 28.83 -4.36 4.65
CA LEU A 188 28.18 -5.67 4.61
C LEU A 188 28.17 -6.33 5.99
N ILE A 189 27.64 -5.65 6.99
CA ILE A 189 27.55 -6.15 8.37
C ILE A 189 26.09 -6.19 8.77
N ASN A 190 25.66 -7.30 9.37
CA ASN A 190 24.34 -7.42 9.95
C ASN A 190 24.33 -6.89 11.39
N TYR A 191 23.68 -5.76 11.60
CA TYR A 191 23.47 -5.14 12.91
C TYR A 191 22.02 -5.31 13.41
N ALA A 192 21.17 -6.05 12.69
CA ALA A 192 19.83 -6.36 13.16
C ALA A 192 19.91 -7.28 14.38
N ASN A 193 19.11 -6.97 15.41
CA ASN A 193 18.99 -7.89 16.55
C ASN A 193 18.21 -9.14 16.08
N GLU A 194 18.70 -10.34 16.42
CA GLU A 194 18.03 -11.61 16.12
C GLU A 194 16.72 -11.81 16.93
N ASP A 195 16.41 -10.88 17.86
CA ASP A 195 15.29 -10.96 18.81
C ASP A 195 13.98 -10.30 18.30
N ASP A 196 13.77 -10.16 16.99
CA ASP A 196 12.45 -9.84 16.44
C ASP A 196 11.43 -11.01 16.54
N GLU A 197 11.87 -12.17 17.09
CA GLU A 197 10.95 -13.23 17.51
C GLU A 197 10.40 -12.90 18.91
N VAL A 198 9.13 -12.56 18.92
CA VAL A 198 8.32 -12.26 20.09
C VAL A 198 8.34 -13.42 21.09
N PHE A 199 9.28 -13.41 22.03
CA PHE A 199 9.18 -14.17 23.27
C PHE A 199 8.86 -13.20 24.42
N ILE A 200 7.58 -13.12 24.77
CA ILE A 200 7.05 -12.43 25.94
C ILE A 200 7.74 -13.01 27.19
N GLY A 201 8.73 -12.33 27.72
CA GLY A 201 9.36 -12.73 28.96
C GLY A 201 10.81 -12.33 29.19
N ARG A 202 11.49 -11.68 28.24
CA ARG A 202 12.92 -11.31 28.36
C ARG A 202 13.19 -9.82 28.19
N ASP A 203 12.30 -9.01 28.72
CA ASP A 203 12.44 -7.55 28.73
C ASP A 203 13.25 -7.11 29.94
N LEU A 204 14.57 -7.22 29.89
CA LEU A 204 15.46 -6.43 30.80
C LEU A 204 16.92 -6.48 30.24
N ALA A 205 17.25 -5.51 29.40
CA ALA A 205 18.56 -5.22 28.81
C ALA A 205 18.74 -5.65 27.35
N HIS A 206 18.06 -4.97 26.42
CA HIS A 206 18.51 -4.90 25.03
C HIS A 206 19.82 -4.10 24.98
N THR A 207 20.94 -4.77 25.19
CA THR A 207 22.25 -4.20 24.87
C THR A 207 22.41 -4.26 23.35
N ARG A 208 22.45 -3.10 22.70
CA ARG A 208 22.85 -2.99 21.29
C ARG A 208 24.17 -3.72 21.14
N GLY A 209 24.28 -4.63 20.18
CA GLY A 209 25.51 -5.38 19.91
C GLY A 209 26.65 -4.53 19.31
N TYR A 210 26.49 -3.19 19.27
CA TYR A 210 27.43 -2.23 18.69
C TYR A 210 27.49 -0.93 19.48
N GLY A 211 28.61 -0.22 19.38
CA GLY A 211 28.89 1.01 20.14
C GLY A 211 28.12 2.23 19.58
N GLU A 212 28.16 3.35 20.34
CA GLU A 212 27.47 4.60 20.02
C GLU A 212 27.91 5.21 18.68
N ASP A 213 29.17 5.04 18.27
CA ASP A 213 29.66 5.53 16.99
C ASP A 213 28.99 4.85 15.80
N VAL A 214 28.75 3.54 15.90
CA VAL A 214 28.03 2.77 14.88
C VAL A 214 26.55 3.12 14.90
N ALA A 215 25.96 3.26 16.08
CA ALA A 215 24.57 3.68 16.25
C ALA A 215 24.31 5.03 15.56
N SER A 216 25.18 6.02 15.81
CA SER A 216 25.09 7.35 15.20
C SER A 216 25.19 7.31 13.66
N LYS A 217 26.05 6.45 13.11
CA LYS A 217 26.16 6.26 11.65
C LYS A 217 24.91 5.60 11.07
N ILE A 218 24.36 4.59 11.74
CA ILE A 218 23.11 3.93 11.32
C ILE A 218 21.98 4.94 11.29
N ASP A 219 21.81 5.75 12.34
CA ASP A 219 20.75 6.75 12.40
C ASP A 219 20.93 7.85 11.34
N ALA A 220 22.18 8.28 11.08
CA ALA A 220 22.48 9.24 10.02
C ALA A 220 22.15 8.68 8.63
N GLU A 221 22.46 7.42 8.38
CA GLU A 221 22.21 6.77 7.10
C GLU A 221 20.70 6.53 6.86
N ILE A 222 19.97 6.11 7.89
CA ILE A 222 18.51 5.99 7.82
C ILE A 222 17.90 7.35 7.47
N LYS A 223 18.34 8.42 8.18
CA LYS A 223 17.85 9.77 7.90
C LYS A 223 18.16 10.19 6.46
N ARG A 224 19.37 9.94 5.97
CA ARG A 224 19.78 10.26 4.59
C ARG A 224 18.86 9.57 3.57
N ILE A 225 18.59 8.29 3.75
CA ILE A 225 17.70 7.52 2.87
C ILE A 225 16.29 8.14 2.86
N ILE A 226 15.72 8.45 4.02
CA ILE A 226 14.40 9.06 4.13
C ILE A 226 14.38 10.44 3.47
N ASP A 227 15.39 11.30 3.73
CA ASP A 227 15.46 12.63 3.15
C ASP A 227 15.56 12.56 1.60
N GLU A 228 16.37 11.67 1.05
CA GLU A 228 16.50 11.49 -0.40
C GLU A 228 15.19 10.99 -1.05
N CYS A 229 14.53 10.02 -0.43
CA CYS A 229 13.24 9.52 -0.91
C CYS A 229 12.13 10.60 -0.79
N HIS A 230 12.15 11.42 0.26
CA HIS A 230 11.23 12.54 0.42
C HIS A 230 11.41 13.60 -0.68
N GLU A 231 12.66 13.99 -0.99
CA GLU A 231 12.94 14.95 -2.07
C GLU A 231 12.55 14.39 -3.44
N GLU A 232 12.76 13.10 -3.70
CA GLU A 232 12.32 12.47 -4.95
C GLU A 232 10.79 12.43 -5.05
N ALA A 233 10.08 12.06 -3.97
CA ALA A 233 8.61 12.13 -3.91
C ALA A 233 8.11 13.55 -4.21
N LYS A 234 8.72 14.55 -3.59
CA LYS A 234 8.37 15.97 -3.78
C LYS A 234 8.56 16.43 -5.21
N LYS A 235 9.64 16.04 -5.84
CA LYS A 235 9.94 16.33 -7.25
C LYS A 235 8.90 15.69 -8.16
N ILE A 236 8.58 14.41 -7.97
CA ILE A 236 7.61 13.69 -8.80
C ILE A 236 6.20 14.29 -8.64
N ILE A 237 5.72 14.47 -7.40
CA ILE A 237 4.39 15.00 -7.14
C ILE A 237 4.25 16.42 -7.66
N SER A 238 5.29 17.28 -7.48
CA SER A 238 5.28 18.65 -8.01
C SER A 238 5.20 18.70 -9.53
N ALA A 239 5.87 17.76 -10.22
CA ALA A 239 5.81 17.65 -11.68
C ALA A 239 4.44 17.19 -12.21
N HIS A 240 3.63 16.52 -11.36
CA HIS A 240 2.31 15.99 -11.69
C HIS A 240 1.20 16.65 -10.85
N LYS A 241 1.41 17.89 -10.42
CA LYS A 241 0.46 18.61 -9.56
C LYS A 241 -0.94 18.69 -10.16
N ASP A 242 -1.03 18.85 -11.41
CA ASP A 242 -2.24 18.89 -12.19
C ASP A 242 -3.01 17.54 -12.20
N VAL A 243 -2.28 16.39 -12.28
CA VAL A 243 -2.89 15.06 -12.09
C VAL A 243 -3.35 14.89 -10.65
N LEU A 244 -2.56 15.39 -9.68
CA LEU A 244 -2.91 15.40 -8.27
C LEU A 244 -4.27 16.07 -8.04
N ASP A 245 -4.43 17.30 -8.55
CA ASP A 245 -5.65 18.08 -8.40
C ASP A 245 -6.85 17.40 -9.08
N ALA A 246 -6.67 16.85 -10.30
CA ALA A 246 -7.73 16.12 -11.01
C ALA A 246 -8.12 14.81 -10.30
N CYS A 247 -7.16 14.08 -9.75
CA CYS A 247 -7.42 12.87 -8.96
C CYS A 247 -8.25 13.19 -7.71
N VAL A 248 -7.90 14.29 -7.02
CA VAL A 248 -8.64 14.76 -5.84
C VAL A 248 -10.07 15.14 -6.19
N GLU A 249 -10.31 15.88 -7.28
CA GLU A 249 -11.66 16.22 -7.73
C GLU A 249 -12.49 14.96 -7.97
N LEU A 250 -11.92 13.97 -8.67
CA LEU A 250 -12.59 12.71 -8.94
C LEU A 250 -12.88 11.89 -7.68
N LEU A 251 -11.93 11.87 -6.72
CA LEU A 251 -12.12 11.22 -5.42
C LEU A 251 -13.19 11.91 -4.56
N LEU A 252 -13.27 13.24 -4.58
CA LEU A 252 -14.32 13.96 -3.86
C LEU A 252 -15.71 13.72 -4.45
N GLU A 253 -15.82 13.48 -5.76
CA GLU A 253 -17.06 13.13 -6.43
C GLU A 253 -17.49 11.67 -6.20
N LYS A 254 -16.55 10.71 -6.40
CA LYS A 254 -16.85 9.27 -6.43
C LYS A 254 -16.53 8.53 -5.14
N GLU A 255 -15.76 9.14 -4.25
CA GLU A 255 -15.18 8.56 -3.01
C GLU A 255 -14.24 7.37 -3.24
N LYS A 256 -14.26 6.75 -4.40
CA LYS A 256 -13.40 5.65 -4.82
C LYS A 256 -13.24 5.64 -6.34
N ILE A 257 -12.00 5.42 -6.81
CA ILE A 257 -11.67 5.32 -8.23
C ILE A 257 -10.94 4.01 -8.53
N THR A 258 -11.13 3.50 -9.75
CA THR A 258 -10.47 2.30 -10.26
C THR A 258 -9.13 2.66 -10.90
N ARG A 259 -8.37 1.61 -11.26
CA ARG A 259 -7.12 1.74 -12.03
C ARG A 259 -7.34 2.51 -13.33
N GLU A 260 -8.35 2.10 -14.09
CA GLU A 260 -8.63 2.67 -15.40
C GLU A 260 -8.98 4.16 -15.32
N GLU A 261 -9.79 4.53 -14.31
CA GLU A 261 -10.15 5.93 -14.06
C GLU A 261 -8.93 6.76 -13.65
N PHE A 262 -8.03 6.20 -12.87
CA PHE A 262 -6.80 6.87 -12.45
C PHE A 262 -5.81 7.01 -13.61
N GLU A 263 -5.56 5.95 -14.39
CA GLU A 263 -4.64 5.97 -15.54
C GLU A 263 -5.11 6.98 -16.62
N ALA A 264 -6.42 7.10 -16.84
CA ALA A 264 -7.01 8.07 -17.77
C ALA A 264 -6.66 9.53 -17.42
N LEU A 265 -6.32 9.85 -16.16
CA LEU A 265 -5.89 11.20 -15.76
C LEU A 265 -4.52 11.58 -16.36
N PHE A 266 -3.66 10.58 -16.61
CA PHE A 266 -2.38 10.78 -17.26
C PHE A 266 -2.49 10.84 -18.78
N GLU A 267 -3.36 10.00 -19.38
CA GLU A 267 -3.55 9.91 -20.83
C GLU A 267 -4.14 11.19 -21.44
N ASN A 268 -5.12 11.79 -20.77
CA ASN A 268 -5.80 13.01 -21.23
C ASN A 268 -4.87 14.23 -21.36
N ARG A 269 -3.61 14.12 -20.97
CA ARG A 269 -2.59 15.18 -20.99
C ARG A 269 -1.47 14.97 -22.00
N SER A 270 -1.29 13.75 -22.49
CA SER A 270 -0.35 13.49 -23.59
C SER A 270 -0.83 14.10 -24.92
N GLY A 271 -1.98 14.76 -24.94
CA GLY A 271 -2.64 15.37 -26.09
C GLY A 271 -2.68 16.91 -26.09
N LEU A 272 -2.02 17.59 -25.15
CA LEU A 272 -1.80 19.03 -25.13
C LEU A 272 -0.29 19.33 -25.23
#